data_657c1c0bf0848dd7034459972d9f870f
#
_entry.id   657c1c0bf0848dd7034459972d9f870f
#
_cell.length_a   1.000
_cell.length_b   1.000
_cell.length_c   1.000
_cell.angle_alpha   90.00
_cell.angle_beta   90.00
_cell.angle_gamma   90.00
#
_symmetry.space_group_name_H-M   'P 1'
#
loop_
_entity.id
_entity.type
_entity.pdbx_description
1 polymer ?
#
loop_
_entity_poly.entity_id
_entity_poly.type
_entity_poly.pdbx_seq_one_letter_code
_entity_poly.pdbx_strand_id
1 'polypeptide(L)'
;LPNDCASTPDTWLGIVSSMTPPQDHGLDLGPLTGVHVVDLTSNVAAPFGSAILADLGADVLHVEAPKGDDCRRMAPSSGRGSAYFSIVNRNKTGMTLDIRIAEDRRTLDDLIAGADVFVTNLRPGKLEALGLDTSSLNKKYPRLIHASLSAYGQSGPERDKPGYDAVLQARTGIASVTGEANGPPVRAGVSILDVGAGTWLALGVLAALYERQTTGRGSAVSTSLFETGASWVAYHLAAHQVTGKPSQRHGSGHPAFAPYGIYRTQRGEICIGIGGDHLFRELCEAIGRYDLIDDERFRSNGDRARNSGELRTELERTFESKSALEWASQLSDRGLPVDAVNQPEDLLTDRQSRETGILQEIVGPDGRGMRIPGLPITFDGERPRFRMPAPDLSDADRPSPRD
;
A
#
# COMPACT_ATOMS: atom_id res chain seq x y z
N LEU A 1 23.79 -39.22 18.21
CA LEU A 1 24.30 -37.87 18.52
C LEU A 1 23.16 -36.98 18.92
N PRO A 2 23.19 -36.25 20.03
CA PRO A 2 22.00 -35.75 20.69
C PRO A 2 21.41 -34.52 19.99
N ASN A 3 20.12 -34.57 19.73
CA ASN A 3 19.25 -33.45 19.50
C ASN A 3 19.03 -32.71 20.82
N ASP A 4 19.64 -31.57 21.00
CA ASP A 4 19.25 -30.62 22.01
C ASP A 4 19.49 -29.20 21.47
N CYS A 5 18.43 -28.65 20.87
CA CYS A 5 18.15 -27.23 20.76
C CYS A 5 16.64 -27.07 20.51
N ALA A 6 15.85 -27.50 21.48
CA ALA A 6 14.47 -27.12 21.61
C ALA A 6 14.43 -25.71 22.22
N SER A 7 14.45 -24.67 21.38
CA SER A 7 14.04 -23.34 21.77
C SER A 7 12.52 -23.37 21.98
N THR A 8 12.12 -23.17 23.19
CA THR A 8 10.79 -23.35 23.75
C THR A 8 9.76 -22.43 23.10
N PRO A 9 8.63 -22.98 22.63
CA PRO A 9 7.43 -22.20 22.25
C PRO A 9 6.87 -21.37 23.42
N ASP A 10 7.29 -21.68 24.65
CA ASP A 10 6.77 -21.10 25.87
C ASP A 10 7.11 -19.61 26.08
N THR A 11 8.20 -19.10 25.48
CA THR A 11 8.63 -17.72 25.71
C THR A 11 7.76 -16.70 24.94
N TRP A 12 7.42 -17.00 23.68
CA TRP A 12 6.52 -16.15 22.91
C TRP A 12 5.10 -16.18 23.51
N LEU A 13 4.58 -17.38 23.76
CA LEU A 13 3.27 -17.56 24.40
C LEU A 13 3.24 -16.97 25.81
N GLY A 14 4.31 -17.03 26.57
CA GLY A 14 4.40 -16.46 27.92
C GLY A 14 4.38 -14.91 27.91
N ILE A 15 5.04 -14.28 26.96
CA ILE A 15 5.07 -12.82 26.81
C ILE A 15 3.75 -12.32 26.21
N VAL A 16 3.21 -12.97 25.20
CA VAL A 16 1.96 -12.58 24.52
C VAL A 16 0.72 -13.01 25.29
N SER A 17 0.74 -14.09 26.07
CA SER A 17 -0.41 -14.54 26.88
C SER A 17 -0.67 -13.69 28.13
N SER A 18 0.29 -12.88 28.57
CA SER A 18 0.04 -11.82 29.57
C SER A 18 -0.67 -10.60 28.98
N MET A 19 -0.68 -10.47 27.65
CA MET A 19 -1.47 -9.50 26.91
C MET A 19 -2.81 -10.15 26.60
N THR A 20 -3.91 -9.49 26.91
CA THR A 20 -5.29 -10.01 26.75
C THR A 20 -5.42 -10.80 25.46
N PRO A 21 -5.62 -12.14 25.52
CA PRO A 21 -5.73 -12.93 24.30
C PRO A 21 -6.93 -12.45 23.50
N PRO A 22 -6.87 -12.41 22.17
CA PRO A 22 -8.04 -12.17 21.36
C PRO A 22 -9.11 -13.18 21.76
N GLN A 23 -10.31 -12.71 22.04
CA GLN A 23 -11.42 -13.59 22.33
C GLN A 23 -11.58 -14.53 21.12
N ASP A 24 -11.63 -15.83 21.38
CA ASP A 24 -11.82 -16.87 20.38
C ASP A 24 -13.18 -16.64 19.70
N HIS A 25 -13.16 -15.92 18.58
CA HIS A 25 -14.34 -15.64 17.78
C HIS A 25 -14.62 -16.72 16.73
N GLY A 26 -14.05 -17.93 16.89
CA GLY A 26 -14.42 -19.10 16.09
C GLY A 26 -14.33 -18.90 14.56
N LEU A 27 -13.50 -17.99 14.09
CA LEU A 27 -13.44 -17.55 12.70
C LEU A 27 -12.07 -17.77 12.12
N ASP A 28 -12.08 -18.35 10.96
CA ASP A 28 -11.00 -18.60 10.01
C ASP A 28 -9.72 -17.82 10.28
N LEU A 29 -8.83 -18.52 10.94
CA LEU A 29 -7.44 -18.12 11.05
C LEU A 29 -6.89 -18.10 9.60
N GLY A 30 -6.43 -16.95 9.14
CA GLY A 30 -5.96 -16.76 7.76
C GLY A 30 -4.75 -17.64 7.40
N PRO A 31 -4.27 -17.57 6.16
CA PRO A 31 -3.19 -18.45 5.65
C PRO A 31 -1.86 -18.32 6.38
N LEU A 32 -1.66 -17.31 7.20
CA LEU A 32 -0.45 -17.09 8.02
C LEU A 32 -0.65 -17.40 9.50
N THR A 33 -1.68 -18.15 9.85
CA THR A 33 -1.89 -18.60 11.23
C THR A 33 -0.66 -19.33 11.78
N GLY A 34 -0.24 -18.95 12.99
CA GLY A 34 0.95 -19.49 13.65
C GLY A 34 2.28 -18.91 13.15
N VAL A 35 2.24 -17.91 12.28
CA VAL A 35 3.42 -17.09 11.92
C VAL A 35 3.55 -15.94 12.89
N HIS A 36 4.66 -15.85 13.61
CA HIS A 36 4.96 -14.81 14.57
C HIS A 36 5.85 -13.73 13.96
N VAL A 37 5.40 -12.46 14.04
CA VAL A 37 6.09 -11.31 13.45
C VAL A 37 6.40 -10.27 14.51
N VAL A 38 7.67 -9.95 14.70
CA VAL A 38 8.11 -8.77 15.47
C VAL A 38 8.23 -7.59 14.52
N ASP A 39 7.44 -6.58 14.74
CA ASP A 39 7.34 -5.37 13.90
C ASP A 39 7.97 -4.17 14.62
N LEU A 40 9.24 -3.89 14.35
CA LEU A 40 9.97 -2.71 14.83
C LEU A 40 10.00 -1.64 13.72
N THR A 41 8.81 -1.16 13.35
CA THR A 41 8.65 -0.17 12.28
C THR A 41 7.97 1.11 12.77
N SER A 42 7.94 2.13 11.92
CA SER A 42 7.26 3.39 12.20
C SER A 42 6.77 4.05 10.91
N ASN A 43 5.92 5.06 11.05
CA ASN A 43 5.28 5.79 9.96
C ASN A 43 4.26 4.95 9.17
N VAL A 44 4.40 4.83 7.83
CA VAL A 44 3.34 4.28 6.96
C VAL A 44 3.78 3.02 6.22
N ALA A 45 4.86 3.08 5.45
CA ALA A 45 5.20 2.06 4.46
C ALA A 45 5.41 0.66 5.04
N ALA A 46 6.33 0.50 5.97
CA ALA A 46 6.63 -0.81 6.57
C ALA A 46 5.52 -1.29 7.52
N PRO A 47 4.92 -0.42 8.38
CA PRO A 47 3.72 -0.80 9.13
C PRO A 47 2.55 -1.26 8.25
N PHE A 48 2.37 -0.68 7.05
CA PHE A 48 1.37 -1.16 6.09
C PHE A 48 1.69 -2.58 5.61
N GLY A 49 2.97 -2.88 5.34
CA GLY A 49 3.41 -4.22 4.96
C GLY A 49 3.14 -5.27 6.05
N SER A 50 3.48 -4.97 7.30
CA SER A 50 3.19 -5.87 8.43
C SER A 50 1.70 -5.96 8.76
N ALA A 51 0.89 -4.91 8.48
CA ALA A 51 -0.56 -4.99 8.58
C ALA A 51 -1.17 -5.96 7.54
N ILE A 52 -0.60 -6.05 6.33
CA ILE A 52 -1.00 -7.07 5.35
C ILE A 52 -0.75 -8.49 5.92
N LEU A 53 0.40 -8.72 6.56
CA LEU A 53 0.69 -10.02 7.19
C LEU A 53 -0.30 -10.31 8.34
N ALA A 54 -0.61 -9.31 9.15
CA ALA A 54 -1.61 -9.41 10.21
C ALA A 54 -3.00 -9.71 9.65
N ASP A 55 -3.45 -9.03 8.60
CA ASP A 55 -4.72 -9.31 7.93
C ASP A 55 -4.79 -10.73 7.37
N LEU A 56 -3.66 -11.28 6.93
CA LEU A 56 -3.54 -12.66 6.46
C LEU A 56 -3.45 -13.70 7.59
N GLY A 57 -3.53 -13.29 8.85
CA GLY A 57 -3.61 -14.19 10.00
C GLY A 57 -2.34 -14.32 10.84
N ALA A 58 -1.26 -13.64 10.49
CA ALA A 58 -0.05 -13.65 11.33
C ALA A 58 -0.29 -12.95 12.68
N ASP A 59 0.42 -13.43 13.71
CA ASP A 59 0.50 -12.77 15.01
C ASP A 59 1.58 -11.70 14.96
N VAL A 60 1.16 -10.44 14.81
CA VAL A 60 2.07 -9.31 14.65
C VAL A 60 2.16 -8.51 15.94
N LEU A 61 3.34 -8.46 16.55
CA LEU A 61 3.65 -7.63 17.69
C LEU A 61 4.36 -6.35 17.22
N HIS A 62 3.66 -5.22 17.32
CA HIS A 62 4.20 -3.90 16.98
C HIS A 62 4.93 -3.30 18.17
N VAL A 63 6.24 -3.11 18.05
CA VAL A 63 7.11 -2.58 19.10
C VAL A 63 7.37 -1.11 18.86
N GLU A 64 6.92 -0.27 19.80
CA GLU A 64 7.08 1.18 19.75
C GLU A 64 8.07 1.68 20.80
N ALA A 65 8.71 2.82 20.51
CA ALA A 65 9.45 3.56 21.52
C ALA A 65 8.48 4.18 22.56
N PRO A 66 8.92 4.54 23.77
CA PRO A 66 8.05 5.11 24.82
C PRO A 66 7.25 6.36 24.43
N LYS A 67 7.73 7.12 23.45
CA LYS A 67 7.01 8.28 22.89
C LYS A 67 5.91 7.91 21.89
N GLY A 68 5.80 6.65 21.54
CA GLY A 68 4.95 6.14 20.47
C GLY A 68 5.46 6.45 19.07
N ASP A 69 4.84 5.82 18.07
CA ASP A 69 5.08 6.09 16.64
C ASP A 69 4.65 7.51 16.28
N ASP A 70 5.43 8.19 15.47
CA ASP A 70 5.11 9.52 14.95
C ASP A 70 3.79 9.51 14.13
N CYS A 71 3.43 8.38 13.52
CA CYS A 71 2.16 8.18 12.82
C CYS A 71 0.94 8.40 13.72
N ARG A 72 1.03 8.17 15.03
CA ARG A 72 -0.07 8.44 15.98
C ARG A 72 -0.49 9.91 16.02
N ARG A 73 0.40 10.82 15.61
CA ARG A 73 0.19 12.27 15.60
C ARG A 73 -0.13 12.86 14.23
N MET A 74 -0.14 12.05 13.19
CA MET A 74 -0.50 12.50 11.82
C MET A 74 -1.97 12.87 11.75
N ALA A 75 -2.31 14.03 11.20
CA ALA A 75 -3.69 14.46 11.01
C ALA A 75 -4.38 13.64 9.90
N PRO A 76 -5.70 13.36 10.02
CA PRO A 76 -6.56 13.67 11.14
C PRO A 76 -6.30 12.78 12.36
N SER A 77 -6.22 13.36 13.56
CA SER A 77 -5.94 12.64 14.79
C SER A 77 -6.92 13.04 15.89
N SER A 78 -7.16 12.12 16.84
CA SER A 78 -7.93 12.35 18.06
C SER A 78 -7.31 11.53 19.21
N GLY A 79 -7.86 11.61 20.42
CA GLY A 79 -7.27 11.16 21.68
C GLY A 79 -6.49 9.84 21.70
N ARG A 80 -6.85 8.84 20.89
CA ARG A 80 -6.17 7.53 20.83
C ARG A 80 -5.14 7.39 19.71
N GLY A 81 -5.03 8.38 18.82
CA GLY A 81 -4.10 8.32 17.68
C GLY A 81 -4.63 8.98 16.43
N SER A 82 -4.16 8.54 15.29
CA SER A 82 -4.55 9.06 13.98
C SER A 82 -5.26 8.02 13.11
N ALA A 83 -5.98 8.48 12.10
CA ALA A 83 -6.57 7.61 11.09
C ALA A 83 -5.48 6.77 10.37
N TYR A 84 -4.32 7.36 10.07
CA TYR A 84 -3.18 6.64 9.50
C TYR A 84 -2.72 5.49 10.40
N PHE A 85 -2.50 5.76 11.69
CA PHE A 85 -2.07 4.74 12.64
C PHE A 85 -3.09 3.59 12.71
N SER A 86 -4.39 3.91 12.76
CA SER A 86 -5.46 2.91 12.77
C SER A 86 -5.44 2.02 11.52
N ILE A 87 -5.16 2.60 10.33
CA ILE A 87 -5.11 1.86 9.06
C ILE A 87 -3.89 0.94 9.00
N VAL A 88 -2.70 1.43 9.37
CA VAL A 88 -1.45 0.69 9.16
C VAL A 88 -1.05 -0.22 10.32
N ASN A 89 -1.78 -0.16 11.46
CA ASN A 89 -1.51 -0.99 12.62
C ASN A 89 -2.72 -1.83 13.10
N ARG A 90 -3.75 -1.95 12.26
CA ARG A 90 -4.88 -2.86 12.53
C ARG A 90 -4.40 -4.31 12.62
N ASN A 91 -5.12 -5.13 13.37
CA ASN A 91 -4.82 -6.55 13.60
C ASN A 91 -3.46 -6.83 14.26
N LYS A 92 -2.82 -5.82 14.86
CA LYS A 92 -1.57 -5.98 15.62
C LYS A 92 -1.78 -5.85 17.10
N THR A 93 -1.00 -6.55 17.90
CA THR A 93 -0.78 -6.26 19.31
C THR A 93 0.33 -5.23 19.45
N GLY A 94 0.41 -4.51 20.58
CA GLY A 94 1.40 -3.45 20.81
C GLY A 94 2.25 -3.69 22.03
N MET A 95 3.51 -3.29 21.97
CA MET A 95 4.42 -3.26 23.12
C MET A 95 5.30 -2.01 23.06
N THR A 96 5.57 -1.43 24.22
CA THR A 96 6.46 -0.26 24.35
C THR A 96 7.81 -0.69 24.90
N LEU A 97 8.89 -0.46 24.15
CA LEU A 97 10.26 -0.75 24.58
C LEU A 97 11.20 0.44 24.29
N ASP A 98 12.00 0.80 25.27
CA ASP A 98 13.15 1.67 25.05
C ASP A 98 14.42 0.83 24.80
N ILE A 99 14.67 0.49 23.55
CA ILE A 99 15.82 -0.36 23.16
C ILE A 99 17.20 0.20 23.53
N ARG A 100 17.27 1.40 24.11
CA ARG A 100 18.49 1.98 24.71
C ARG A 100 18.72 1.45 26.14
N ILE A 101 17.70 0.94 26.78
CA ILE A 101 17.75 0.31 28.09
C ILE A 101 18.10 -1.17 27.92
N ALA A 102 19.05 -1.66 28.68
CA ALA A 102 19.57 -3.03 28.49
C ALA A 102 18.51 -4.13 28.77
N GLU A 103 17.54 -3.87 29.64
CA GLU A 103 16.43 -4.78 29.93
C GLU A 103 15.47 -4.89 28.76
N ASP A 104 14.99 -3.75 28.23
CA ASP A 104 14.11 -3.67 27.08
C ASP A 104 14.78 -4.22 25.82
N ARG A 105 16.08 -4.01 25.68
CA ARG A 105 16.85 -4.57 24.59
C ARG A 105 16.92 -6.10 24.67
N ARG A 106 17.08 -6.69 25.85
CA ARG A 106 17.01 -8.14 26.04
C ARG A 106 15.63 -8.67 25.71
N THR A 107 14.57 -7.98 26.15
CA THR A 107 13.20 -8.33 25.78
C THR A 107 13.00 -8.36 24.27
N LEU A 108 13.50 -7.36 23.53
CA LEU A 108 13.44 -7.35 22.06
C LEU A 108 14.24 -8.53 21.47
N ASP A 109 15.44 -8.83 21.99
CA ASP A 109 16.25 -9.94 21.51
C ASP A 109 15.55 -11.29 21.74
N ASP A 110 14.87 -11.48 22.86
CA ASP A 110 14.09 -12.69 23.18
C ASP A 110 12.85 -12.82 22.27
N LEU A 111 12.16 -11.71 21.99
CA LEU A 111 11.05 -11.66 21.05
C LEU A 111 11.50 -12.06 19.64
N ILE A 112 12.63 -11.52 19.17
CA ILE A 112 13.21 -11.87 17.86
C ILE A 112 13.62 -13.35 17.81
N ALA A 113 14.13 -13.89 18.90
CA ALA A 113 14.53 -15.31 18.98
C ALA A 113 13.34 -16.26 18.77
N GLY A 114 12.16 -15.88 19.21
CA GLY A 114 10.92 -16.67 19.05
C GLY A 114 10.12 -16.34 17.79
N ALA A 115 10.55 -15.37 16.99
CA ALA A 115 9.81 -14.92 15.82
C ALA A 115 10.16 -15.71 14.56
N ASP A 116 9.19 -15.79 13.64
CA ASP A 116 9.40 -16.25 12.26
C ASP A 116 9.93 -15.13 11.37
N VAL A 117 9.46 -13.91 11.61
CA VAL A 117 9.77 -12.74 10.82
C VAL A 117 10.09 -11.55 11.74
N PHE A 118 11.16 -10.85 11.45
CA PHE A 118 11.48 -9.55 12.05
C PHE A 118 11.38 -8.48 10.97
N VAL A 119 10.47 -7.52 11.16
CA VAL A 119 10.24 -6.42 10.23
C VAL A 119 10.78 -5.12 10.80
N THR A 120 11.52 -4.35 10.00
CA THR A 120 12.06 -3.05 10.43
C THR A 120 12.16 -2.05 9.29
N ASN A 121 12.07 -0.75 9.62
CA ASN A 121 12.40 0.34 8.69
C ASN A 121 13.45 1.30 9.24
N LEU A 122 14.24 0.83 10.20
CA LEU A 122 15.43 1.54 10.63
C LEU A 122 16.45 1.60 9.48
N ARG A 123 17.17 2.72 9.40
CA ARG A 123 18.21 2.88 8.37
C ARG A 123 19.34 1.86 8.56
N PRO A 124 20.00 1.41 7.47
CA PRO A 124 21.04 0.38 7.54
C PRO A 124 22.12 0.64 8.58
N GLY A 125 22.71 1.85 8.62
CA GLY A 125 23.73 2.18 9.60
C GLY A 125 23.24 2.16 11.06
N LYS A 126 21.94 2.42 11.31
CA LYS A 126 21.36 2.28 12.64
C LYS A 126 21.14 0.81 13.00
N LEU A 127 20.74 -0.03 12.05
CA LEU A 127 20.62 -1.48 12.26
C LEU A 127 21.98 -2.09 12.59
N GLU A 128 23.02 -1.74 11.84
CA GLU A 128 24.41 -2.16 12.08
C GLU A 128 24.87 -1.77 13.50
N ALA A 129 24.64 -0.52 13.90
CA ALA A 129 25.03 -0.02 15.22
C ALA A 129 24.28 -0.74 16.37
N LEU A 130 23.09 -1.25 16.11
CA LEU A 130 22.27 -1.99 17.08
C LEU A 130 22.51 -3.53 17.02
N GLY A 131 23.30 -4.03 16.07
CA GLY A 131 23.45 -5.47 15.83
C GLY A 131 22.14 -6.16 15.40
N LEU A 132 21.25 -5.38 14.75
CA LEU A 132 19.98 -5.84 14.18
C LEU A 132 20.04 -5.92 12.65
N ASP A 133 21.22 -5.83 12.09
CA ASP A 133 21.45 -6.02 10.67
C ASP A 133 21.32 -7.50 10.26
N THR A 134 21.11 -7.73 8.97
CA THR A 134 20.91 -9.05 8.40
C THR A 134 22.02 -10.05 8.75
N SER A 135 23.28 -9.61 8.70
CA SER A 135 24.43 -10.50 8.97
C SER A 135 24.45 -10.97 10.42
N SER A 136 24.20 -10.05 11.36
CA SER A 136 24.14 -10.33 12.79
C SER A 136 22.95 -11.26 13.13
N LEU A 137 21.77 -10.97 12.58
CA LEU A 137 20.57 -11.76 12.85
C LEU A 137 20.61 -13.14 12.21
N ASN A 138 21.03 -13.28 10.96
CA ASN A 138 21.11 -14.60 10.29
C ASN A 138 22.13 -15.53 10.95
N LYS A 139 23.21 -14.98 11.51
CA LYS A 139 24.19 -15.78 12.28
C LYS A 139 23.58 -16.31 13.57
N LYS A 140 22.78 -15.49 14.24
CA LYS A 140 22.19 -15.83 15.55
C LYS A 140 20.91 -16.67 15.40
N TYR A 141 20.09 -16.35 14.39
CA TYR A 141 18.77 -16.94 14.15
C TYR A 141 18.64 -17.43 12.69
N PRO A 142 19.18 -18.60 12.34
CA PRO A 142 19.27 -19.06 10.94
C PRO A 142 17.94 -19.29 10.23
N ARG A 143 16.84 -19.39 10.99
CA ARG A 143 15.48 -19.58 10.45
C ARG A 143 14.69 -18.28 10.35
N LEU A 144 15.18 -17.20 10.96
CA LEU A 144 14.51 -15.90 10.96
C LEU A 144 14.49 -15.29 9.57
N ILE A 145 13.34 -14.79 9.16
CA ILE A 145 13.21 -13.93 7.98
C ILE A 145 13.38 -12.48 8.46
N HIS A 146 14.44 -11.83 8.00
CA HIS A 146 14.69 -10.44 8.28
C HIS A 146 14.16 -9.58 7.14
N ALA A 147 13.05 -8.86 7.37
CA ALA A 147 12.41 -8.01 6.38
C ALA A 147 12.67 -6.53 6.68
N SER A 148 13.21 -5.80 5.72
CA SER A 148 13.56 -4.39 5.89
C SER A 148 13.03 -3.51 4.76
N LEU A 149 12.50 -2.33 5.13
CA LEU A 149 12.06 -1.31 4.19
C LEU A 149 12.73 0.02 4.49
N SER A 150 13.37 0.63 3.50
CA SER A 150 14.03 1.92 3.66
C SER A 150 13.69 2.88 2.52
N ALA A 151 14.13 4.13 2.60
CA ALA A 151 13.89 5.10 1.54
C ALA A 151 14.63 4.74 0.24
N TYR A 152 15.91 4.33 0.34
CA TYR A 152 16.79 4.15 -0.82
C TYR A 152 17.37 2.73 -0.98
N GLY A 153 17.02 1.78 -0.12
CA GLY A 153 17.53 0.41 -0.16
C GLY A 153 18.68 0.17 0.83
N GLN A 154 19.18 -1.07 0.83
CA GLN A 154 20.22 -1.51 1.77
C GLN A 154 21.66 -1.19 1.29
N SER A 155 21.81 -0.78 0.03
CA SER A 155 23.10 -0.52 -0.62
C SER A 155 23.08 0.81 -1.38
N GLY A 156 24.23 1.19 -1.94
CA GLY A 156 24.38 2.42 -2.70
C GLY A 156 24.71 3.64 -1.84
N PRO A 157 25.06 4.76 -2.50
CA PRO A 157 25.60 5.96 -1.81
C PRO A 157 24.55 6.69 -0.96
N GLU A 158 23.29 6.39 -1.13
CA GLU A 158 22.17 7.08 -0.44
C GLU A 158 21.45 6.21 0.58
N ARG A 159 21.95 5.00 0.88
CA ARG A 159 21.29 4.00 1.75
C ARG A 159 20.87 4.53 3.13
N ASP A 160 21.63 5.49 3.67
CA ASP A 160 21.38 6.05 5.00
C ASP A 160 20.64 7.40 4.96
N LYS A 161 20.27 7.89 3.76
CA LYS A 161 19.50 9.13 3.64
C LYS A 161 18.04 8.93 4.06
N PRO A 162 17.44 9.96 4.69
CA PRO A 162 16.01 9.98 4.95
C PRO A 162 15.25 10.19 3.64
N GLY A 163 14.03 9.65 3.58
CA GLY A 163 13.11 9.89 2.47
C GLY A 163 11.68 9.60 2.89
N TYR A 164 10.74 10.29 2.25
CA TYR A 164 9.31 10.08 2.34
C TYR A 164 8.74 9.88 0.95
N ASP A 165 7.54 9.35 0.86
CA ASP A 165 6.81 9.08 -0.37
C ASP A 165 6.94 10.22 -1.41
N ALA A 166 6.55 11.44 -1.06
CA ALA A 166 6.60 12.57 -1.99
C ALA A 166 8.00 12.88 -2.53
N VAL A 167 9.03 12.75 -1.69
CA VAL A 167 10.44 12.96 -2.09
C VAL A 167 10.86 11.91 -3.10
N LEU A 168 10.48 10.65 -2.85
CA LEU A 168 10.83 9.54 -3.73
C LEU A 168 9.99 9.52 -5.01
N GLN A 169 8.73 9.99 -5.00
CA GLN A 169 7.98 10.24 -6.24
C GLN A 169 8.68 11.26 -7.14
N ALA A 170 9.22 12.33 -6.55
CA ALA A 170 10.01 13.31 -7.29
C ALA A 170 11.33 12.69 -7.80
N ARG A 171 12.04 11.97 -6.95
CA ARG A 171 13.35 11.37 -7.24
C ARG A 171 13.29 10.31 -8.35
N THR A 172 12.23 9.52 -8.39
CA THR A 172 12.05 8.43 -9.37
C THR A 172 11.37 8.88 -10.67
N GLY A 173 10.93 10.14 -10.74
CA GLY A 173 10.31 10.71 -11.93
C GLY A 173 8.78 10.55 -12.01
N ILE A 174 8.12 9.90 -11.05
CA ILE A 174 6.65 9.80 -11.02
C ILE A 174 6.01 11.18 -11.06
N ALA A 175 6.49 12.10 -10.22
CA ALA A 175 5.97 13.46 -10.21
C ALA A 175 6.18 14.20 -11.54
N SER A 176 7.24 13.89 -12.28
CA SER A 176 7.54 14.55 -13.56
C SER A 176 6.61 14.14 -14.69
N VAL A 177 5.98 12.96 -14.59
CA VAL A 177 5.02 12.44 -15.59
C VAL A 177 3.56 12.56 -15.13
N THR A 178 3.33 13.07 -13.92
CA THR A 178 2.00 13.27 -13.33
C THR A 178 1.60 14.75 -13.41
N GLY A 179 0.35 15.02 -13.79
CA GLY A 179 -0.23 16.37 -13.89
C GLY A 179 -0.51 16.81 -15.31
N GLU A 180 -1.08 18.01 -15.45
CA GLU A 180 -1.42 18.60 -16.74
C GLU A 180 -0.19 18.83 -17.62
N ALA A 181 -0.37 18.71 -18.95
CA ALA A 181 0.73 18.79 -19.94
C ALA A 181 1.58 20.05 -19.77
N ASN A 182 0.94 21.20 -19.56
CA ASN A 182 1.59 22.50 -19.40
C ASN A 182 1.65 22.97 -17.93
N GLY A 183 1.26 22.09 -16.98
CA GLY A 183 1.27 22.38 -15.56
C GLY A 183 2.61 22.05 -14.89
N PRO A 184 2.77 22.35 -13.60
CA PRO A 184 3.92 21.92 -12.82
C PRO A 184 3.89 20.41 -12.59
N PRO A 185 5.03 19.77 -12.25
CA PRO A 185 5.05 18.41 -11.71
C PRO A 185 4.20 18.32 -10.43
N VAL A 186 3.42 17.26 -10.30
CA VAL A 186 2.62 17.01 -9.09
C VAL A 186 2.83 15.58 -8.61
N ARG A 187 2.74 15.36 -7.30
CA ARG A 187 2.72 14.01 -6.76
C ARG A 187 1.33 13.36 -6.95
N ALA A 188 1.24 12.04 -6.96
CA ALA A 188 -0.04 11.36 -6.79
C ALA A 188 -0.69 11.75 -5.46
N GLY A 189 -2.01 11.89 -5.44
CA GLY A 189 -2.78 12.29 -4.26
C GLY A 189 -2.68 11.30 -3.10
N VAL A 190 -2.46 10.03 -3.39
CA VAL A 190 -2.23 8.95 -2.42
C VAL A 190 -0.73 8.71 -2.20
N SER A 191 -0.35 8.17 -1.04
CA SER A 191 1.06 7.77 -0.75
C SER A 191 1.39 6.46 -1.45
N ILE A 192 1.49 6.52 -2.79
CA ILE A 192 1.59 5.32 -3.64
C ILE A 192 2.86 4.52 -3.41
N LEU A 193 3.97 5.18 -3.09
CA LEU A 193 5.23 4.48 -2.82
C LEU A 193 5.23 3.82 -1.45
N ASP A 194 4.64 4.45 -0.43
CA ASP A 194 4.48 3.84 0.89
C ASP A 194 3.65 2.56 0.80
N VAL A 195 2.46 2.64 0.19
CA VAL A 195 1.56 1.49 0.02
C VAL A 195 2.22 0.43 -0.87
N GLY A 196 2.82 0.83 -1.98
CA GLY A 196 3.48 -0.10 -2.90
C GLY A 196 4.68 -0.81 -2.28
N ALA A 197 5.56 -0.08 -1.60
CA ALA A 197 6.73 -0.68 -0.95
C ALA A 197 6.31 -1.61 0.22
N GLY A 198 5.27 -1.23 0.98
CA GLY A 198 4.69 -2.12 1.99
C GLY A 198 4.11 -3.40 1.39
N THR A 199 3.45 -3.31 0.23
CA THR A 199 2.95 -4.49 -0.50
C THR A 199 4.10 -5.38 -0.98
N TRP A 200 5.18 -4.81 -1.53
CA TRP A 200 6.38 -5.56 -1.92
C TRP A 200 7.05 -6.23 -0.74
N LEU A 201 7.09 -5.55 0.42
CA LEU A 201 7.63 -6.12 1.66
C LEU A 201 6.85 -7.37 2.07
N ALA A 202 5.52 -7.28 2.13
CA ALA A 202 4.65 -8.41 2.46
C ALA A 202 4.81 -9.56 1.45
N LEU A 203 4.82 -9.27 0.15
CA LEU A 203 5.06 -10.28 -0.89
C LEU A 203 6.41 -10.98 -0.73
N GLY A 204 7.48 -10.21 -0.45
CA GLY A 204 8.80 -10.74 -0.20
C GLY A 204 8.84 -11.67 1.03
N VAL A 205 8.16 -11.28 2.11
CA VAL A 205 8.02 -12.12 3.32
C VAL A 205 7.28 -13.42 3.01
N LEU A 206 6.18 -13.37 2.25
CA LEU A 206 5.43 -14.56 1.84
C LEU A 206 6.31 -15.51 1.02
N ALA A 207 7.07 -14.99 0.06
CA ALA A 207 8.02 -15.77 -0.73
C ALA A 207 9.10 -16.42 0.14
N ALA A 208 9.66 -15.67 1.09
CA ALA A 208 10.67 -16.18 2.03
C ALA A 208 10.10 -17.25 2.99
N LEU A 209 8.86 -17.09 3.46
CA LEU A 209 8.17 -18.11 4.27
C LEU A 209 7.97 -19.40 3.47
N TYR A 210 7.57 -19.29 2.20
CA TYR A 210 7.43 -20.45 1.32
C TYR A 210 8.76 -21.14 1.05
N GLU A 211 9.82 -20.39 0.70
CA GLU A 211 11.18 -20.94 0.50
C GLU A 211 11.70 -21.64 1.75
N ARG A 212 11.44 -21.08 2.93
CA ARG A 212 11.86 -21.66 4.22
C ARG A 212 11.29 -23.05 4.47
N GLN A 213 10.11 -23.39 3.92
CA GLN A 213 9.52 -24.73 4.09
C GLN A 213 10.39 -25.82 3.44
N THR A 214 11.08 -25.50 2.36
CA THR A 214 11.97 -26.45 1.66
C THR A 214 13.41 -26.38 2.14
N THR A 215 13.90 -25.17 2.43
CA THR A 215 15.31 -24.96 2.81
C THR A 215 15.58 -25.11 4.30
N GLY A 216 14.55 -24.99 5.13
CA GLY A 216 14.67 -24.92 6.58
C GLY A 216 15.34 -23.63 7.09
N ARG A 217 15.68 -22.67 6.22
CA ARG A 217 16.43 -21.45 6.54
C ARG A 217 15.61 -20.21 6.24
N GLY A 218 15.76 -19.20 7.06
CA GLY A 218 15.28 -17.85 6.78
C GLY A 218 16.15 -17.14 5.75
N SER A 219 15.65 -16.02 5.26
CA SER A 219 16.35 -15.18 4.29
C SER A 219 16.16 -13.68 4.61
N ALA A 220 16.97 -12.84 3.98
CA ALA A 220 16.80 -11.39 4.04
C ALA A 220 15.89 -10.93 2.91
N VAL A 221 14.84 -10.19 3.28
CA VAL A 221 13.95 -9.49 2.36
C VAL A 221 14.20 -8.00 2.51
N SER A 222 14.48 -7.31 1.42
CA SER A 222 14.61 -5.85 1.43
C SER A 222 13.85 -5.21 0.30
N THR A 223 13.23 -4.08 0.58
CA THR A 223 12.59 -3.22 -0.42
C THR A 223 12.83 -1.76 -0.08
N SER A 224 12.56 -0.87 -1.02
CA SER A 224 12.68 0.56 -0.79
C SER A 224 11.64 1.35 -1.56
N LEU A 225 11.38 2.58 -1.08
CA LEU A 225 10.52 3.52 -1.81
C LEU A 225 11.13 3.86 -3.17
N PHE A 226 12.48 3.98 -3.23
CA PHE A 226 13.20 4.28 -4.47
C PHE A 226 13.04 3.17 -5.51
N GLU A 227 13.31 1.91 -5.15
CA GLU A 227 13.21 0.77 -6.08
C GLU A 227 11.75 0.54 -6.51
N THR A 228 10.78 0.73 -5.60
CA THR A 228 9.35 0.69 -5.92
C THR A 228 9.02 1.74 -6.98
N GLY A 229 9.43 3.01 -6.77
CA GLY A 229 9.18 4.07 -7.73
C GLY A 229 9.89 3.85 -9.07
N ALA A 230 11.12 3.35 -9.05
CA ALA A 230 11.86 3.02 -10.26
C ALA A 230 11.17 1.91 -11.07
N SER A 231 10.61 0.89 -10.40
CA SER A 231 9.88 -0.19 -11.08
C SER A 231 8.59 0.33 -11.74
N TRP A 232 7.91 1.29 -11.13
CA TRP A 232 6.64 1.81 -11.64
C TRP A 232 6.79 2.78 -12.83
N VAL A 233 7.96 3.39 -13.00
CA VAL A 233 8.25 4.20 -14.20
C VAL A 233 8.87 3.38 -15.34
N ALA A 234 8.89 2.05 -15.26
CA ALA A 234 9.51 1.17 -16.26
C ALA A 234 9.04 1.43 -17.69
N TYR A 235 7.73 1.68 -17.89
CA TYR A 235 7.18 2.03 -19.20
C TYR A 235 7.83 3.31 -19.76
N HIS A 236 7.97 4.34 -18.96
CA HIS A 236 8.57 5.61 -19.37
C HIS A 236 10.05 5.46 -19.70
N LEU A 237 10.78 4.64 -18.93
CA LEU A 237 12.19 4.33 -19.19
C LEU A 237 12.34 3.57 -20.51
N ALA A 238 11.51 2.55 -20.74
CA ALA A 238 11.51 1.78 -21.99
C ALA A 238 11.15 2.65 -23.20
N ALA A 239 10.09 3.45 -23.10
CA ALA A 239 9.66 4.36 -24.15
C ALA A 239 10.77 5.38 -24.53
N HIS A 240 11.44 5.93 -23.54
CA HIS A 240 12.59 6.83 -23.77
C HIS A 240 13.73 6.13 -24.51
N GLN A 241 14.10 4.93 -24.09
CA GLN A 241 15.18 4.16 -24.74
C GLN A 241 14.86 3.79 -26.21
N VAL A 242 13.59 3.52 -26.52
CA VAL A 242 13.15 3.19 -27.90
C VAL A 242 13.07 4.44 -28.77
N THR A 243 12.60 5.57 -28.21
CA THR A 243 12.26 6.76 -29.02
C THR A 243 13.30 7.86 -28.95
N GLY A 244 14.17 7.87 -27.97
CA GLY A 244 15.08 8.98 -27.64
C GLY A 244 14.36 10.22 -27.09
N LYS A 245 13.02 10.18 -26.95
CA LYS A 245 12.25 11.35 -26.51
C LYS A 245 12.08 11.36 -24.99
N PRO A 246 12.10 12.54 -24.36
CA PRO A 246 11.79 12.66 -22.93
C PRO A 246 10.33 12.30 -22.67
N SER A 247 10.08 11.73 -21.48
CA SER A 247 8.71 11.51 -21.01
C SER A 247 7.98 12.85 -20.81
N GLN A 248 6.69 12.86 -21.09
CA GLN A 248 5.84 14.04 -20.99
C GLN A 248 4.65 13.78 -20.07
N ARG A 249 4.07 14.85 -19.53
CA ARG A 249 2.78 14.81 -18.85
C ARG A 249 1.66 14.87 -19.89
N HIS A 250 0.61 14.11 -19.64
CA HIS A 250 -0.56 14.03 -20.50
C HIS A 250 -1.87 14.36 -19.77
N GLY A 251 -1.79 15.00 -18.58
CA GLY A 251 -2.95 15.21 -17.74
C GLY A 251 -3.60 13.88 -17.37
N SER A 252 -4.91 13.78 -17.58
CA SER A 252 -5.65 12.51 -17.45
C SER A 252 -5.59 11.64 -18.71
N GLY A 253 -4.91 12.09 -19.79
CA GLY A 253 -4.84 11.42 -21.08
C GLY A 253 -3.79 10.32 -21.15
N HIS A 254 -3.73 9.63 -22.31
CA HIS A 254 -2.75 8.59 -22.59
C HIS A 254 -1.96 8.93 -23.88
N PRO A 255 -0.64 8.70 -23.94
CA PRO A 255 0.15 9.06 -25.14
C PRO A 255 -0.20 8.26 -26.38
N ALA A 256 -0.77 7.06 -26.23
CA ALA A 256 -1.03 6.15 -27.34
C ALA A 256 -2.52 5.98 -27.70
N PHE A 257 -3.44 6.48 -26.89
CA PHE A 257 -4.89 6.24 -27.06
C PHE A 257 -5.71 7.51 -26.94
N ALA A 258 -6.74 7.64 -27.79
CA ALA A 258 -7.75 8.69 -27.73
C ALA A 258 -9.10 8.19 -28.31
N PRO A 259 -10.24 8.54 -27.63
CA PRO A 259 -10.34 9.31 -26.40
C PRO A 259 -9.94 8.48 -25.16
N TYR A 260 -9.07 9.03 -24.34
CA TYR A 260 -8.66 8.46 -23.08
C TYR A 260 -8.41 9.59 -22.09
N GLY A 261 -9.11 9.60 -20.96
CA GLY A 261 -8.94 10.63 -19.96
C GLY A 261 -10.26 11.13 -19.36
N ILE A 262 -10.17 12.23 -18.63
CA ILE A 262 -11.30 12.86 -17.92
C ILE A 262 -11.86 14.00 -18.76
N TYR A 263 -13.18 14.03 -18.90
CA TYR A 263 -13.94 14.99 -19.72
C TYR A 263 -14.99 15.70 -18.88
N ARG A 264 -15.19 17.00 -19.13
CA ARG A 264 -16.22 17.78 -18.48
C ARG A 264 -17.59 17.40 -19.00
N THR A 265 -18.59 17.49 -18.12
CA THR A 265 -20.01 17.26 -18.41
C THR A 265 -20.82 18.45 -17.93
N GLN A 266 -22.14 18.41 -18.06
CA GLN A 266 -23.02 19.43 -17.51
C GLN A 266 -22.80 19.62 -15.99
N ARG A 267 -22.60 18.49 -15.28
CA ARG A 267 -22.32 18.47 -13.84
C ARG A 267 -21.40 17.30 -13.50
N GLY A 268 -20.22 17.59 -13.01
CA GLY A 268 -19.17 16.60 -12.72
C GLY A 268 -18.35 16.27 -13.97
N GLU A 269 -17.55 15.23 -13.86
CA GLU A 269 -16.60 14.79 -14.87
C GLU A 269 -16.72 13.28 -15.07
N ILE A 270 -16.50 12.82 -16.32
CA ILE A 270 -16.43 11.38 -16.64
C ILE A 270 -15.03 11.02 -17.09
N CYS A 271 -14.59 9.82 -16.74
CA CYS A 271 -13.38 9.20 -17.27
C CYS A 271 -13.74 8.23 -18.39
N ILE A 272 -13.08 8.34 -19.53
CA ILE A 272 -13.28 7.49 -20.70
C ILE A 272 -11.97 6.79 -21.04
N GLY A 273 -12.03 5.46 -21.24
CA GLY A 273 -10.88 4.63 -21.58
C GLY A 273 -11.02 3.90 -22.92
N ILE A 274 -11.05 4.61 -24.04
CA ILE A 274 -11.23 4.03 -25.36
C ILE A 274 -9.85 3.78 -26.02
N GLY A 275 -9.50 2.50 -26.25
CA GLY A 275 -8.21 2.11 -26.84
C GLY A 275 -8.27 1.64 -28.30
N GLY A 276 -9.44 1.45 -28.89
CA GLY A 276 -9.57 0.89 -30.23
C GLY A 276 -10.63 1.58 -31.10
N ASP A 277 -10.54 1.38 -32.42
CA ASP A 277 -11.43 2.03 -33.39
C ASP A 277 -12.87 1.53 -33.29
N HIS A 278 -13.05 0.25 -32.91
CA HIS A 278 -14.38 -0.32 -32.66
C HIS A 278 -15.09 0.39 -31.51
N LEU A 279 -14.43 0.51 -30.35
CA LEU A 279 -15.01 1.17 -29.18
C LEU A 279 -15.24 2.68 -29.44
N PHE A 280 -14.41 3.32 -30.27
CA PHE A 280 -14.63 4.70 -30.67
C PHE A 280 -15.92 4.86 -31.49
N ARG A 281 -16.17 3.94 -32.43
CA ARG A 281 -17.41 3.91 -33.21
C ARG A 281 -18.62 3.73 -32.30
N GLU A 282 -18.58 2.77 -31.39
CA GLU A 282 -19.65 2.56 -30.42
C GLU A 282 -19.90 3.75 -29.52
N LEU A 283 -18.83 4.44 -29.07
CA LEU A 283 -18.97 5.69 -28.33
C LEU A 283 -19.72 6.74 -29.18
N CYS A 284 -19.27 6.98 -30.43
CA CYS A 284 -19.90 7.96 -31.31
C CYS A 284 -21.39 7.66 -31.55
N GLU A 285 -21.74 6.41 -31.78
CA GLU A 285 -23.13 5.96 -31.92
C GLU A 285 -23.93 6.18 -30.62
N ALA A 286 -23.34 5.86 -29.47
CA ALA A 286 -23.98 6.02 -28.16
C ALA A 286 -24.28 7.47 -27.80
N ILE A 287 -23.42 8.40 -28.24
CA ILE A 287 -23.58 9.84 -27.98
C ILE A 287 -24.25 10.59 -29.14
N GLY A 288 -24.62 9.89 -30.23
CA GLY A 288 -25.29 10.48 -31.39
C GLY A 288 -24.40 11.33 -32.30
N ARG A 289 -23.07 11.12 -32.24
CA ARG A 289 -22.08 11.88 -33.01
C ARG A 289 -21.51 11.01 -34.15
N TYR A 290 -22.38 10.60 -35.09
CA TYR A 290 -22.00 9.83 -36.27
C TYR A 290 -21.00 10.57 -37.15
N ASP A 291 -21.04 11.91 -37.15
CA ASP A 291 -20.15 12.81 -37.88
C ASP A 291 -18.67 12.57 -37.52
N LEU A 292 -18.37 12.20 -36.27
CA LEU A 292 -17.00 11.95 -35.80
C LEU A 292 -16.43 10.63 -36.30
N ILE A 293 -17.27 9.68 -36.77
CA ILE A 293 -16.83 8.37 -37.26
C ILE A 293 -16.10 8.52 -38.60
N ASP A 294 -16.64 9.39 -39.47
CA ASP A 294 -16.13 9.60 -40.82
C ASP A 294 -15.17 10.80 -40.93
N ASP A 295 -14.97 11.54 -39.85
CA ASP A 295 -14.04 12.67 -39.79
C ASP A 295 -12.58 12.17 -39.93
N GLU A 296 -11.88 12.68 -40.94
CA GLU A 296 -10.49 12.29 -41.22
C GLU A 296 -9.53 12.50 -40.08
N ARG A 297 -9.82 13.48 -39.22
CA ARG A 297 -9.04 13.77 -38.01
C ARG A 297 -9.13 12.68 -36.96
N PHE A 298 -10.19 11.82 -37.01
CA PHE A 298 -10.51 10.85 -35.95
C PHE A 298 -10.68 9.42 -36.44
N ARG A 299 -10.40 9.15 -37.72
CA ARG A 299 -10.65 7.87 -38.42
C ARG A 299 -9.94 6.68 -37.78
N SER A 300 -8.69 6.84 -37.40
CA SER A 300 -7.91 5.83 -36.69
C SER A 300 -7.50 6.29 -35.29
N ASN A 301 -7.14 5.33 -34.40
CA ASN A 301 -6.59 5.70 -33.10
C ASN A 301 -5.35 6.61 -33.19
N GLY A 302 -4.50 6.38 -34.20
CA GLY A 302 -3.34 7.24 -34.44
C GLY A 302 -3.72 8.67 -34.83
N ASP A 303 -4.80 8.85 -35.63
CA ASP A 303 -5.31 10.17 -35.99
C ASP A 303 -5.90 10.86 -34.77
N ARG A 304 -6.71 10.14 -33.99
CA ARG A 304 -7.29 10.65 -32.74
C ARG A 304 -6.25 11.06 -31.72
N ALA A 305 -5.19 10.26 -31.56
CA ALA A 305 -4.10 10.58 -30.64
C ALA A 305 -3.35 11.86 -31.05
N ARG A 306 -3.14 12.07 -32.36
CA ARG A 306 -2.55 13.32 -32.88
C ARG A 306 -3.46 14.54 -32.70
N ASN A 307 -4.76 14.35 -32.87
CA ASN A 307 -5.77 15.39 -32.80
C ASN A 307 -6.58 15.35 -31.48
N SER A 308 -5.96 14.84 -30.40
CA SER A 308 -6.65 14.58 -29.14
C SER A 308 -7.27 15.83 -28.49
N GLY A 309 -6.67 16.99 -28.67
CA GLY A 309 -7.22 18.27 -28.19
C GLY A 309 -8.50 18.67 -28.92
N GLU A 310 -8.55 18.50 -30.25
CA GLU A 310 -9.74 18.78 -31.06
C GLU A 310 -10.86 17.79 -30.70
N LEU A 311 -10.52 16.50 -30.63
CA LEU A 311 -11.47 15.47 -30.24
C LEU A 311 -12.05 15.74 -28.84
N ARG A 312 -11.21 16.15 -27.88
CA ARG A 312 -11.66 16.56 -26.54
C ARG A 312 -12.72 17.65 -26.61
N THR A 313 -12.47 18.69 -27.41
CA THR A 313 -13.41 19.82 -27.58
C THR A 313 -14.76 19.34 -28.12
N GLU A 314 -14.76 18.46 -29.14
CA GLU A 314 -15.99 17.93 -29.72
C GLU A 314 -16.77 17.05 -28.73
N LEU A 315 -16.06 16.21 -27.97
CA LEU A 315 -16.69 15.34 -26.98
C LEU A 315 -17.24 16.14 -25.80
N GLU A 316 -16.49 17.10 -25.24
CA GLU A 316 -16.95 17.92 -24.11
C GLU A 316 -18.20 18.73 -24.48
N ARG A 317 -18.29 19.30 -25.71
CA ARG A 317 -19.49 19.95 -26.20
C ARG A 317 -20.72 19.02 -26.18
N THR A 318 -20.53 17.77 -26.51
CA THR A 318 -21.60 16.75 -26.48
C THR A 318 -21.98 16.42 -25.04
N PHE A 319 -20.98 16.27 -24.18
CA PHE A 319 -21.18 15.89 -22.79
C PHE A 319 -21.81 16.97 -21.91
N GLU A 320 -21.81 18.24 -22.33
CA GLU A 320 -22.55 19.34 -21.67
C GLU A 320 -24.06 19.10 -21.59
N SER A 321 -24.62 18.17 -22.35
CA SER A 321 -26.07 17.91 -22.39
C SER A 321 -26.61 17.09 -21.22
N LYS A 322 -25.75 16.39 -20.42
CA LYS A 322 -26.13 15.55 -19.29
C LYS A 322 -25.08 15.62 -18.18
N SER A 323 -25.45 15.17 -16.99
CA SER A 323 -24.51 15.00 -15.88
C SER A 323 -23.56 13.80 -16.10
N ALA A 324 -22.46 13.77 -15.33
CA ALA A 324 -21.48 12.68 -15.35
C ALA A 324 -22.12 11.31 -15.06
N LEU A 325 -23.01 11.25 -14.06
CA LEU A 325 -23.69 10.01 -13.69
C LEU A 325 -24.63 9.48 -14.78
N GLU A 326 -25.36 10.39 -15.44
CA GLU A 326 -26.25 10.00 -16.55
C GLU A 326 -25.45 9.48 -17.75
N TRP A 327 -24.33 10.15 -18.09
CA TRP A 327 -23.43 9.67 -19.14
C TRP A 327 -22.77 8.35 -18.77
N ALA A 328 -22.23 8.23 -17.55
CA ALA A 328 -21.60 7.00 -17.09
C ALA A 328 -22.55 5.80 -17.18
N SER A 329 -23.80 5.95 -16.68
CA SER A 329 -24.81 4.88 -16.79
C SER A 329 -25.12 4.53 -18.24
N GLN A 330 -25.42 5.54 -19.08
CA GLN A 330 -25.80 5.33 -20.48
C GLN A 330 -24.69 4.61 -21.28
N LEU A 331 -23.42 4.98 -21.04
CA LEU A 331 -22.29 4.47 -21.81
C LEU A 331 -21.80 3.11 -21.28
N SER A 332 -21.80 2.92 -19.96
CA SER A 332 -21.43 1.62 -19.37
C SER A 332 -22.44 0.52 -19.68
N ASP A 333 -23.76 0.85 -19.76
CA ASP A 333 -24.81 -0.09 -20.18
C ASP A 333 -24.60 -0.62 -21.63
N ARG A 334 -23.80 0.08 -22.44
CA ARG A 334 -23.36 -0.36 -23.76
C ARG A 334 -22.01 -1.07 -23.78
N GLY A 335 -21.44 -1.36 -22.59
CA GLY A 335 -20.15 -2.01 -22.44
C GLY A 335 -18.93 -1.12 -22.70
N LEU A 336 -19.11 0.19 -22.74
CA LEU A 336 -18.00 1.13 -22.88
C LEU A 336 -17.32 1.35 -21.53
N PRO A 337 -15.97 1.38 -21.48
CA PRO A 337 -15.21 1.65 -20.25
C PRO A 337 -15.28 3.15 -19.90
N VAL A 338 -16.33 3.52 -19.24
CA VAL A 338 -16.63 4.91 -18.81
C VAL A 338 -17.19 4.88 -17.40
N ASP A 339 -16.75 5.80 -16.54
CA ASP A 339 -17.34 6.03 -15.22
C ASP A 339 -17.27 7.51 -14.84
N ALA A 340 -18.08 7.92 -13.87
CA ALA A 340 -18.00 9.23 -13.27
C ALA A 340 -16.75 9.35 -12.38
N VAL A 341 -16.18 10.54 -12.30
CA VAL A 341 -15.09 10.82 -11.35
C VAL A 341 -15.69 11.01 -9.97
N ASN A 342 -15.49 10.03 -9.09
CA ASN A 342 -15.99 10.03 -7.73
C ASN A 342 -14.98 10.61 -6.73
N GLN A 343 -15.46 11.05 -5.57
CA GLN A 343 -14.63 11.33 -4.41
C GLN A 343 -14.38 10.05 -3.62
N PRO A 344 -13.28 9.92 -2.87
CA PRO A 344 -13.00 8.73 -2.06
C PRO A 344 -14.12 8.34 -1.10
N GLU A 345 -14.83 9.32 -0.52
CA GLU A 345 -15.97 9.10 0.39
C GLU A 345 -17.20 8.50 -0.29
N ASP A 346 -17.34 8.62 -1.61
CA ASP A 346 -18.45 8.01 -2.37
C ASP A 346 -18.38 6.47 -2.28
N LEU A 347 -17.18 5.90 -2.08
CA LEU A 347 -17.01 4.46 -1.83
C LEU A 347 -17.81 3.96 -0.63
N LEU A 348 -18.08 4.82 0.36
CA LEU A 348 -18.86 4.44 1.55
C LEU A 348 -20.31 4.05 1.23
N THR A 349 -20.85 4.55 0.13
CA THR A 349 -22.22 4.29 -0.33
C THR A 349 -22.29 3.54 -1.65
N ASP A 350 -21.13 3.34 -2.29
CA ASP A 350 -21.03 2.67 -3.58
C ASP A 350 -21.53 1.23 -3.54
N ARG A 351 -22.26 0.82 -4.59
CA ARG A 351 -22.85 -0.51 -4.68
C ARG A 351 -21.79 -1.60 -4.81
N GLN A 352 -20.77 -1.39 -5.66
CA GLN A 352 -19.71 -2.39 -5.88
C GLN A 352 -18.90 -2.59 -4.59
N SER A 353 -18.58 -1.50 -3.88
CA SER A 353 -17.93 -1.57 -2.57
C SER A 353 -18.72 -2.40 -1.56
N ARG A 354 -20.04 -2.26 -1.56
CA ARG A 354 -20.95 -3.01 -0.67
C ARG A 354 -21.01 -4.49 -1.04
N GLU A 355 -21.26 -4.79 -2.31
CA GLU A 355 -21.42 -6.17 -2.79
C GLU A 355 -20.12 -6.99 -2.68
N THR A 356 -18.97 -6.36 -2.87
CA THR A 356 -17.66 -7.01 -2.72
C THR A 356 -17.18 -7.12 -1.27
N GLY A 357 -17.84 -6.43 -0.34
CA GLY A 357 -17.42 -6.38 1.06
C GLY A 357 -16.02 -5.83 1.26
N ILE A 358 -15.53 -4.97 0.34
CA ILE A 358 -14.19 -4.39 0.44
C ILE A 358 -14.06 -3.47 1.66
N LEU A 359 -15.12 -2.76 2.04
CA LEU A 359 -15.14 -1.89 3.20
C LEU A 359 -15.52 -2.68 4.45
N GLN A 360 -14.62 -2.68 5.42
CA GLN A 360 -14.78 -3.35 6.70
C GLN A 360 -14.77 -2.33 7.83
N GLU A 361 -15.44 -2.65 8.93
CA GLU A 361 -15.52 -1.79 10.09
C GLU A 361 -14.34 -2.03 11.04
N ILE A 362 -13.79 -0.96 11.57
CA ILE A 362 -12.76 -0.96 12.61
C ILE A 362 -13.06 0.16 13.60
N VAL A 363 -12.58 0.02 14.83
CA VAL A 363 -12.65 1.12 15.81
C VAL A 363 -11.62 2.20 15.44
N GLY A 364 -12.11 3.41 15.19
CA GLY A 364 -11.29 4.57 14.87
C GLY A 364 -10.64 5.19 16.12
N PRO A 365 -9.77 6.21 15.91
CA PRO A 365 -9.01 6.83 16.99
C PRO A 365 -9.88 7.60 18.00
N ASP A 366 -11.13 7.90 17.67
CA ASP A 366 -12.12 8.53 18.56
C ASP A 366 -13.01 7.53 19.31
N GLY A 367 -12.77 6.23 19.11
CA GLY A 367 -13.57 5.13 19.68
C GLY A 367 -14.85 4.80 18.92
N ARG A 368 -15.11 5.47 17.78
CA ARG A 368 -16.26 5.19 16.92
C ARG A 368 -15.91 4.20 15.82
N GLY A 369 -16.94 3.54 15.27
CA GLY A 369 -16.79 2.71 14.08
C GLY A 369 -16.34 3.55 12.88
N MET A 370 -15.34 3.04 12.17
CA MET A 370 -14.80 3.61 10.94
C MET A 370 -14.73 2.51 9.88
N ARG A 371 -15.25 2.75 8.69
CA ARG A 371 -15.16 1.81 7.58
C ARG A 371 -13.98 2.15 6.69
N ILE A 372 -13.10 1.19 6.49
CA ILE A 372 -11.92 1.31 5.63
C ILE A 372 -11.78 0.09 4.72
N PRO A 373 -11.05 0.20 3.60
CA PRO A 373 -10.80 -0.96 2.75
C PRO A 373 -10.00 -2.05 3.46
N GLY A 374 -10.50 -3.29 3.37
CA GLY A 374 -9.75 -4.50 3.69
C GLY A 374 -8.76 -4.86 2.57
N LEU A 375 -8.09 -6.01 2.69
CA LEU A 375 -7.23 -6.51 1.62
C LEU A 375 -8.04 -6.74 0.34
N PRO A 376 -7.52 -6.32 -0.84
CA PRO A 376 -8.17 -6.54 -2.14
C PRO A 376 -7.95 -7.99 -2.65
N ILE A 377 -7.96 -8.97 -1.74
CA ILE A 377 -7.74 -10.39 -2.01
C ILE A 377 -8.85 -11.17 -1.32
N THR A 378 -9.34 -12.22 -1.99
CA THR A 378 -10.26 -13.21 -1.43
C THR A 378 -9.67 -14.60 -1.55
N PHE A 379 -9.95 -15.46 -0.59
CA PHE A 379 -9.63 -16.88 -0.61
C PHE A 379 -10.96 -17.64 -0.64
N ASP A 380 -11.18 -18.45 -1.66
CA ASP A 380 -12.45 -19.18 -1.88
C ASP A 380 -13.72 -18.28 -1.82
N GLY A 381 -13.56 -17.02 -2.27
CA GLY A 381 -14.60 -16.01 -2.25
C GLY A 381 -14.70 -15.20 -0.96
N GLU A 382 -14.03 -15.60 0.10
CA GLU A 382 -14.01 -14.91 1.39
C GLU A 382 -12.83 -13.97 1.53
N ARG A 383 -13.08 -12.78 2.10
CA ARG A 383 -12.05 -11.76 2.35
C ARG A 383 -11.54 -11.86 3.79
N PRO A 384 -10.21 -11.77 4.02
CA PRO A 384 -9.66 -11.65 5.37
C PRO A 384 -10.31 -10.48 6.13
N ARG A 385 -10.69 -10.73 7.38
CA ARG A 385 -11.42 -9.75 8.20
C ARG A 385 -10.52 -9.00 9.16
N PHE A 386 -10.94 -7.78 9.49
CA PHE A 386 -10.35 -7.07 10.61
C PHE A 386 -10.80 -7.74 11.91
N ARG A 387 -9.82 -8.14 12.72
CA ARG A 387 -10.02 -8.87 13.98
C ARG A 387 -9.88 -7.95 15.20
N MET A 388 -8.96 -6.99 15.11
CA MET A 388 -8.61 -6.10 16.21
C MET A 388 -8.36 -4.68 15.69
N PRO A 389 -8.67 -3.63 16.50
CA PRO A 389 -8.21 -2.27 16.23
C PRO A 389 -6.68 -2.20 16.33
N ALA A 390 -6.13 -1.08 15.88
CA ALA A 390 -4.72 -0.76 16.14
C ALA A 390 -4.48 -0.66 17.66
N PRO A 391 -3.30 -1.10 18.16
CA PRO A 391 -3.02 -1.12 19.58
C PRO A 391 -3.00 0.28 20.21
N ASP A 392 -3.48 0.40 21.43
CA ASP A 392 -3.29 1.60 22.25
C ASP A 392 -1.83 1.69 22.72
N LEU A 393 -1.34 2.89 22.92
CA LEU A 393 -0.08 3.11 23.63
C LEU A 393 -0.37 3.06 25.13
N SER A 394 -0.30 1.87 25.74
CA SER A 394 -0.63 1.71 27.15
C SER A 394 0.59 2.02 28.03
N ASP A 395 0.36 2.79 29.12
CA ASP A 395 1.35 2.94 30.20
C ASP A 395 1.49 1.63 31.01
N ALA A 396 0.59 0.65 30.83
CA ALA A 396 0.57 -0.60 31.57
C ALA A 396 1.70 -1.57 31.20
N ASP A 397 2.28 -1.43 30.00
CA ASP A 397 3.38 -2.25 29.53
C ASP A 397 4.77 -1.64 29.82
N ARG A 398 4.83 -0.54 30.54
CA ARG A 398 6.09 -0.04 31.10
C ARG A 398 6.43 -0.88 32.33
N PRO A 399 7.59 -1.56 32.38
CA PRO A 399 8.08 -2.01 33.65
C PRO A 399 8.16 -0.79 34.59
N SER A 400 7.47 -0.87 35.72
CA SER A 400 7.53 0.20 36.73
C SER A 400 8.99 0.53 37.00
N PRO A 401 9.41 1.81 36.96
CA PRO A 401 10.72 2.14 37.46
C PRO A 401 10.72 1.63 38.92
N ARG A 402 11.52 0.62 39.18
CA ARG A 402 11.74 0.17 40.55
C ARG A 402 12.44 1.32 41.26
N ASP A 403 11.78 1.88 42.31
CA ASP A 403 12.34 2.79 43.25
C ASP A 403 13.71 2.38 43.79
#